data_41378a56c7c22e67929e3f689cd49460
#
_entry.id   41378a56c7c22e67929e3f689cd49460
#
_cell.length_a   1.000
_cell.length_b   1.000
_cell.length_c   1.000
_cell.angle_alpha   90.00
_cell.angle_beta   90.00
_cell.angle_gamma   90.00
#
_symmetry.space_group_name_H-M   'P 1'
#
loop_
_entity.id
_entity.type
_entity.pdbx_description
1 polymer ?
#
loop_
_entity_poly.entity_id
_entity_poly.type
_entity_poly.pdbx_seq_one_letter_code
_entity_poly.pdbx_strand_id
1 'polypeptide(L)'
;MLDLHGYGPSIFMGAILTVELAVLSAVIAVLLGLVTALARLSKNRFARGVATVYSTVVRGVPDLVLMLLIFFGAQIMMNNFSDWLYEKYDIDMFFNIDEFTAGVSTIGFIFGAYMAETFRGAFLAVDRGQLEAGTAYGMSPWMIFRRIMFPQMMRHALPGIGNNWLVLVKTTALVSVIGLADMTRLAKEAAGAVNEPFKFFIPVAMVYLLITSISELGLKRLERKFSAGVVRG
;
A
#
# COMPACT_ATOMS: atom_id res chain seq x y z
N MET A 1 21.80 -22.50 -17.22
CA MET A 1 21.42 -22.51 -15.80
C MET A 1 22.05 -21.28 -15.16
N LEU A 2 21.26 -20.40 -14.57
CA LEU A 2 21.77 -19.24 -13.83
C LEU A 2 22.41 -19.77 -12.53
N ASP A 3 23.73 -19.98 -12.55
CA ASP A 3 24.43 -20.28 -11.31
C ASP A 3 24.52 -19.00 -10.46
N LEU A 4 23.75 -18.95 -9.40
CA LEU A 4 23.68 -17.82 -8.48
C LEU A 4 24.76 -17.91 -7.36
N HIS A 5 25.82 -18.69 -7.55
CA HIS A 5 26.92 -18.84 -6.59
C HIS A 5 26.48 -19.11 -5.13
N GLY A 6 25.38 -19.87 -4.98
CA GLY A 6 24.83 -20.18 -3.67
C GLY A 6 23.87 -19.13 -3.07
N TYR A 7 23.71 -17.95 -3.68
CA TYR A 7 22.79 -16.89 -3.19
C TYR A 7 21.30 -17.14 -3.51
N GLY A 8 20.97 -18.15 -4.31
CA GLY A 8 19.59 -18.46 -4.70
C GLY A 8 18.62 -18.59 -3.54
N PRO A 9 18.91 -19.39 -2.49
CA PRO A 9 18.03 -19.54 -1.33
C PRO A 9 17.80 -18.22 -0.59
N SER A 10 18.82 -17.38 -0.41
CA SER A 10 18.69 -16.08 0.26
C SER A 10 17.78 -15.14 -0.54
N ILE A 11 17.95 -15.04 -1.85
CA ILE A 11 17.11 -14.22 -2.73
C ILE A 11 15.66 -14.71 -2.70
N PHE A 12 15.45 -16.03 -2.66
CA PHE A 12 14.11 -16.62 -2.52
C PHE A 12 13.44 -16.26 -1.19
N MET A 13 14.17 -16.33 -0.07
CA MET A 13 13.66 -15.87 1.23
C MET A 13 13.34 -14.37 1.21
N GLY A 14 14.19 -13.56 0.57
CA GLY A 14 13.91 -12.14 0.34
C GLY A 14 12.66 -11.91 -0.51
N ALA A 15 12.35 -12.79 -1.47
CA ALA A 15 11.13 -12.70 -2.25
C ALA A 15 9.88 -12.98 -1.40
N ILE A 16 9.93 -13.92 -0.47
CA ILE A 16 8.85 -14.16 0.49
C ILE A 16 8.64 -12.92 1.35
N LEU A 17 9.70 -12.36 1.91
CA LEU A 17 9.65 -11.14 2.71
C LEU A 17 9.05 -9.96 1.92
N THR A 18 9.40 -9.83 0.65
CA THR A 18 8.84 -8.82 -0.27
C THR A 18 7.32 -8.97 -0.42
N VAL A 19 6.82 -10.21 -0.57
CA VAL A 19 5.38 -10.49 -0.67
C VAL A 19 4.67 -10.21 0.65
N GLU A 20 5.22 -10.64 1.78
CA GLU A 20 4.66 -10.36 3.11
C GLU A 20 4.54 -8.86 3.35
N LEU A 21 5.60 -8.12 3.07
CA LEU A 21 5.61 -6.65 3.17
C LEU A 21 4.54 -6.02 2.27
N ALA A 22 4.42 -6.47 1.01
CA ALA A 22 3.43 -5.95 0.08
C ALA A 22 1.99 -6.20 0.57
N VAL A 23 1.69 -7.41 1.06
CA VAL A 23 0.35 -7.77 1.54
C VAL A 23 -0.02 -6.97 2.79
N LEU A 24 0.87 -6.89 3.78
CA LEU A 24 0.61 -6.13 5.01
C LEU A 24 0.45 -4.64 4.74
N SER A 25 1.32 -4.08 3.90
CA SER A 25 1.19 -2.67 3.46
C SER A 25 -0.13 -2.42 2.73
N ALA A 26 -0.57 -3.34 1.87
CA ALA A 26 -1.84 -3.21 1.15
C ALA A 26 -3.05 -3.23 2.11
N VAL A 27 -3.02 -4.06 3.16
CA VAL A 27 -4.08 -4.07 4.18
C VAL A 27 -4.16 -2.71 4.87
N ILE A 28 -3.02 -2.16 5.31
CA ILE A 28 -2.98 -0.82 5.92
C ILE A 28 -3.47 0.23 4.92
N ALA A 29 -3.00 0.18 3.67
CA ALA A 29 -3.39 1.12 2.63
C ALA A 29 -4.89 1.11 2.34
N VAL A 30 -5.51 -0.07 2.28
CA VAL A 30 -6.97 -0.22 2.08
C VAL A 30 -7.74 0.36 3.25
N LEU A 31 -7.36 0.02 4.49
CA LEU A 31 -8.03 0.52 5.70
C LEU A 31 -7.91 2.04 5.83
N LEU A 32 -6.69 2.56 5.73
CA LEU A 32 -6.41 3.99 5.82
C LEU A 32 -7.05 4.76 4.65
N GLY A 33 -6.99 4.18 3.45
CA GLY A 33 -7.61 4.74 2.25
C GLY A 33 -9.13 4.84 2.38
N LEU A 34 -9.79 3.82 2.91
CA LEU A 34 -11.23 3.84 3.14
C LEU A 34 -11.63 4.90 4.18
N VAL A 35 -10.93 4.94 5.32
CA VAL A 35 -11.15 5.96 6.37
C VAL A 35 -10.96 7.37 5.81
N THR A 36 -9.88 7.59 5.06
CA THR A 36 -9.58 8.88 4.44
C THR A 36 -10.62 9.28 3.38
N ALA A 37 -11.07 8.34 2.55
CA ALA A 37 -12.13 8.59 1.57
C ALA A 37 -13.44 9.01 2.23
N LEU A 38 -13.85 8.30 3.29
CA LEU A 38 -15.04 8.63 4.07
C LEU A 38 -14.91 10.00 4.77
N ALA A 39 -13.75 10.32 5.32
CA ALA A 39 -13.48 11.62 5.92
C ALA A 39 -13.57 12.75 4.88
N ARG A 40 -13.09 12.54 3.65
CA ARG A 40 -13.19 13.51 2.54
C ARG A 40 -14.62 13.71 2.03
N LEU A 41 -15.47 12.69 2.15
CA LEU A 41 -16.90 12.77 1.80
C LEU A 41 -17.77 13.29 2.95
N SER A 42 -17.21 13.43 4.16
CA SER A 42 -17.90 13.88 5.35
C SER A 42 -18.35 15.36 5.26
N LYS A 43 -19.45 15.68 5.95
CA LYS A 43 -19.91 17.06 6.17
C LYS A 43 -19.00 17.82 7.16
N ASN A 44 -18.23 17.12 7.97
CA ASN A 44 -17.30 17.73 8.92
C ASN A 44 -16.12 18.38 8.16
N ARG A 45 -16.05 19.72 8.25
CA ARG A 45 -15.01 20.51 7.55
C ARG A 45 -13.60 20.19 8.03
N PHE A 46 -13.43 19.94 9.35
CA PHE A 46 -12.11 19.59 9.90
C PHE A 46 -11.62 18.23 9.39
N ALA A 47 -12.44 17.18 9.52
CA ALA A 47 -12.09 15.85 9.04
C ALA A 47 -11.78 15.86 7.53
N ARG A 48 -12.60 16.57 6.74
CA ARG A 48 -12.37 16.73 5.31
C ARG A 48 -11.08 17.47 5.01
N GLY A 49 -10.77 18.54 5.76
CA GLY A 49 -9.54 19.33 5.61
C GLY A 49 -8.29 18.47 5.85
N VAL A 50 -8.22 17.79 6.99
CA VAL A 50 -7.10 16.90 7.36
C VAL A 50 -6.90 15.81 6.31
N ALA A 51 -7.98 15.11 5.92
CA ALA A 51 -7.91 14.05 4.92
C ALA A 51 -7.49 14.58 3.53
N THR A 52 -7.87 15.81 3.18
CA THR A 52 -7.43 16.45 1.92
C THR A 52 -5.96 16.80 1.97
N VAL A 53 -5.48 17.41 3.05
CA VAL A 53 -4.05 17.74 3.23
C VAL A 53 -3.21 16.47 3.16
N TYR A 54 -3.58 15.44 3.92
CA TYR A 54 -2.89 14.14 3.89
C TYR A 54 -2.78 13.60 2.46
N SER A 55 -3.90 13.43 1.77
CA SER A 55 -3.88 12.83 0.42
C SER A 55 -3.18 13.71 -0.62
N THR A 56 -3.21 15.03 -0.48
CA THR A 56 -2.54 15.95 -1.41
C THR A 56 -1.04 15.96 -1.19
N VAL A 57 -0.59 16.09 0.06
CA VAL A 57 0.84 16.13 0.40
C VAL A 57 1.52 14.79 0.06
N VAL A 58 0.93 13.68 0.51
CA VAL A 58 1.53 12.35 0.30
C VAL A 58 1.64 12.01 -1.20
N ARG A 59 0.65 12.38 -2.01
CA ARG A 59 0.68 12.12 -3.45
C ARG A 59 1.50 13.14 -4.25
N GLY A 60 1.89 14.24 -3.63
CA GLY A 60 2.70 15.29 -4.26
C GLY A 60 4.20 15.17 -4.03
N VAL A 61 4.63 14.27 -3.13
CA VAL A 61 6.04 14.06 -2.80
C VAL A 61 6.46 12.68 -3.33
N PRO A 62 7.68 12.52 -3.88
CA PRO A 62 8.17 11.21 -4.33
C PRO A 62 8.18 10.17 -3.20
N ASP A 63 7.72 8.95 -3.50
CA ASP A 63 7.55 7.87 -2.51
C ASP A 63 8.85 7.55 -1.75
N LEU A 64 10.00 7.55 -2.44
CA LEU A 64 11.31 7.33 -1.79
C LEU A 64 11.63 8.44 -0.78
N VAL A 65 11.37 9.70 -1.12
CA VAL A 65 11.62 10.84 -0.22
C VAL A 65 10.75 10.74 1.02
N LEU A 66 9.45 10.40 0.84
CA LEU A 66 8.54 10.17 1.96
C LEU A 66 9.02 9.02 2.85
N MET A 67 9.46 7.91 2.24
CA MET A 67 9.96 6.76 2.98
C MET A 67 11.17 7.14 3.86
N LEU A 68 12.14 7.87 3.31
CA LEU A 68 13.31 8.32 4.06
C LEU A 68 12.94 9.32 5.16
N LEU A 69 12.06 10.28 4.87
CA LEU A 69 11.58 11.26 5.85
C LEU A 69 10.83 10.60 7.01
N ILE A 70 9.94 9.64 6.72
CA ILE A 70 9.16 8.96 7.74
C ILE A 70 10.07 8.06 8.58
N PHE A 71 10.91 7.24 7.96
CA PHE A 71 11.78 6.30 8.67
C PHE A 71 12.80 7.02 9.54
N PHE A 72 13.65 7.86 8.94
CA PHE A 72 14.68 8.58 9.69
C PHE A 72 14.09 9.65 10.61
N GLY A 73 13.02 10.32 10.20
CA GLY A 73 12.32 11.28 11.05
C GLY A 73 11.70 10.63 12.28
N ALA A 74 11.05 9.48 12.13
CA ALA A 74 10.50 8.72 13.25
C ALA A 74 11.61 8.23 14.20
N GLN A 75 12.75 7.73 13.65
CA GLN A 75 13.87 7.29 14.47
C GLN A 75 14.49 8.45 15.27
N ILE A 76 14.67 9.62 14.65
CA ILE A 76 15.17 10.83 15.35
C ILE A 76 14.18 11.26 16.46
N MET A 77 12.89 11.27 16.17
CA MET A 77 11.89 11.63 17.18
C MET A 77 11.89 10.65 18.36
N MET A 78 12.03 9.36 18.09
CA MET A 78 12.11 8.34 19.13
C MET A 78 13.38 8.48 19.98
N ASN A 79 14.52 8.74 19.37
CA ASN A 79 15.77 8.99 20.08
C ASN A 79 15.67 10.23 20.98
N ASN A 80 15.18 11.35 20.43
CA ASN A 80 14.99 12.58 21.23
C ASN A 80 13.99 12.36 22.38
N PHE A 81 12.96 11.53 22.18
CA PHE A 81 12.03 11.19 23.24
C PHE A 81 12.68 10.31 24.32
N SER A 82 13.52 9.35 23.93
CA SER A 82 14.31 8.53 24.85
C SER A 82 15.24 9.40 25.69
N ASP A 83 15.99 10.31 25.05
CA ASP A 83 16.89 11.23 25.72
C ASP A 83 16.15 12.12 26.73
N TRP A 84 14.97 12.65 26.34
CA TRP A 84 14.13 13.43 27.23
C TRP A 84 13.62 12.64 28.44
N LEU A 85 13.26 11.35 28.26
CA LEU A 85 12.86 10.46 29.36
C LEU A 85 14.01 10.20 30.33
N TYR A 86 15.22 9.99 29.78
CA TYR A 86 16.43 9.79 30.55
C TYR A 86 16.77 11.03 31.39
N GLU A 87 16.83 12.21 30.76
CA GLU A 87 17.17 13.46 31.44
C GLU A 87 16.17 13.84 32.55
N LYS A 88 14.88 13.57 32.33
CA LYS A 88 13.84 14.04 33.25
C LYS A 88 13.43 13.03 34.31
N TYR A 89 13.52 11.74 34.01
CA TYR A 89 12.99 10.67 34.86
C TYR A 89 13.99 9.57 35.16
N ASP A 90 15.24 9.68 34.67
CA ASP A 90 16.28 8.66 34.78
C ASP A 90 15.82 7.27 34.24
N ILE A 91 14.94 7.30 33.20
CA ILE A 91 14.41 6.11 32.56
C ILE A 91 15.17 5.89 31.24
N ASP A 92 16.00 4.84 31.22
CA ASP A 92 16.73 4.42 30.03
C ASP A 92 15.84 3.51 29.18
N MET A 93 15.31 4.03 28.05
CA MET A 93 14.49 3.30 27.10
C MET A 93 15.04 3.47 25.70
N PHE A 94 15.43 2.36 25.06
CA PHE A 94 15.83 2.36 23.67
C PHE A 94 14.66 1.97 22.75
N PHE A 95 14.33 2.87 21.82
CA PHE A 95 13.37 2.60 20.77
C PHE A 95 14.13 2.35 19.46
N ASN A 96 14.08 1.12 18.99
CA ASN A 96 14.59 0.78 17.67
C ASN A 96 13.40 0.40 16.78
N ILE A 97 13.22 1.15 15.70
CA ILE A 97 12.17 0.84 14.71
C ILE A 97 12.80 -0.15 13.74
N ASP A 98 12.30 -1.39 13.74
CA ASP A 98 12.76 -2.38 12.78
C ASP A 98 12.35 -2.00 11.36
N GLU A 99 13.19 -2.35 10.39
CA GLU A 99 13.05 -1.95 9.00
C GLU A 99 11.80 -2.55 8.33
N PHE A 100 11.35 -3.73 8.80
CA PHE A 100 10.15 -4.37 8.26
C PHE A 100 8.89 -3.61 8.69
N THR A 101 8.72 -3.36 9.98
CA THR A 101 7.59 -2.58 10.51
C THR A 101 7.57 -1.17 9.94
N ALA A 102 8.74 -0.54 9.83
CA ALA A 102 8.89 0.76 9.19
C ALA A 102 8.46 0.73 7.72
N GLY A 103 8.93 -0.27 6.96
CA GLY A 103 8.58 -0.46 5.56
C GLY A 103 7.08 -0.67 5.36
N VAL A 104 6.48 -1.61 6.12
CA VAL A 104 5.03 -1.89 6.08
C VAL A 104 4.22 -0.66 6.39
N SER A 105 4.55 0.05 7.48
CA SER A 105 3.81 1.23 7.93
C SER A 105 3.92 2.38 6.94
N THR A 106 5.10 2.65 6.43
CA THR A 106 5.36 3.76 5.50
C THR A 106 4.73 3.53 4.15
N ILE A 107 4.90 2.34 3.56
CA ILE A 107 4.25 2.00 2.28
C ILE A 107 2.73 1.99 2.46
N GLY A 108 2.22 1.41 3.55
CA GLY A 108 0.80 1.44 3.88
C GLY A 108 0.25 2.86 4.01
N PHE A 109 1.00 3.76 4.64
CA PHE A 109 0.66 5.17 4.75
C PHE A 109 0.67 5.88 3.39
N ILE A 110 1.69 5.70 2.58
CA ILE A 110 1.80 6.30 1.25
C ILE A 110 0.64 5.82 0.36
N PHE A 111 0.47 4.50 0.24
CA PHE A 111 -0.59 3.94 -0.61
C PHE A 111 -2.00 4.11 -0.04
N GLY A 112 -2.14 4.40 1.25
CA GLY A 112 -3.39 4.85 1.86
C GLY A 112 -3.93 6.12 1.20
N ALA A 113 -3.07 7.07 0.85
CA ALA A 113 -3.45 8.28 0.14
C ALA A 113 -3.91 8.00 -1.31
N TYR A 114 -3.27 7.07 -2.02
CA TYR A 114 -3.70 6.63 -3.35
C TYR A 114 -5.03 5.87 -3.30
N MET A 115 -5.18 4.94 -2.36
CA MET A 115 -6.43 4.20 -2.12
C MET A 115 -7.58 5.13 -1.75
N ALA A 116 -7.32 6.21 -0.99
CA ALA A 116 -8.33 7.20 -0.63
C ALA A 116 -8.97 7.85 -1.85
N GLU A 117 -8.19 8.21 -2.87
CA GLU A 117 -8.73 8.77 -4.11
C GLU A 117 -9.52 7.71 -4.91
N THR A 118 -9.00 6.49 -4.98
CA THR A 118 -9.67 5.38 -5.63
C THR A 118 -11.06 5.14 -5.01
N PHE A 119 -11.14 5.01 -3.68
CA PHE A 119 -12.40 4.82 -2.99
C PHE A 119 -13.33 6.02 -3.11
N ARG A 120 -12.80 7.25 -2.95
CA ARG A 120 -13.58 8.46 -3.09
C ARG A 120 -14.21 8.57 -4.49
N GLY A 121 -13.41 8.34 -5.54
CA GLY A 121 -13.91 8.31 -6.92
C GLY A 121 -14.98 7.25 -7.13
N ALA A 122 -14.77 6.05 -6.58
CA ALA A 122 -15.72 4.94 -6.68
C ALA A 122 -17.04 5.22 -5.95
N PHE A 123 -17.01 5.85 -4.76
CA PHE A 123 -18.22 6.28 -4.07
C PHE A 123 -19.01 7.32 -4.86
N LEU A 124 -18.33 8.27 -5.48
CA LEU A 124 -18.95 9.34 -6.27
C LEU A 124 -19.50 8.85 -7.63
N ALA A 125 -19.00 7.72 -8.14
CA ALA A 125 -19.44 7.12 -9.38
C ALA A 125 -20.79 6.37 -9.25
N VAL A 126 -21.25 6.11 -8.03
CA VAL A 126 -22.57 5.51 -7.81
C VAL A 126 -23.65 6.57 -7.99
N ASP A 127 -24.62 6.30 -8.87
CA ASP A 127 -25.73 7.20 -9.17
C ASP A 127 -26.61 7.44 -7.93
N ARG A 128 -26.81 8.71 -7.58
CA ARG A 128 -27.64 9.11 -6.44
C ARG A 128 -29.10 8.70 -6.60
N GLY A 129 -29.64 8.73 -7.81
CA GLY A 129 -31.00 8.32 -8.08
C GLY A 129 -31.30 6.88 -7.68
N GLN A 130 -30.30 6.00 -7.79
CA GLN A 130 -30.45 4.60 -7.34
C GLN A 130 -30.52 4.50 -5.80
N LEU A 131 -29.78 5.34 -5.08
CA LEU A 131 -29.84 5.40 -3.62
C LEU A 131 -31.18 5.98 -3.14
N GLU A 132 -31.67 7.01 -3.82
CA GLU A 132 -32.96 7.66 -3.58
C GLU A 132 -34.13 6.68 -3.88
N ALA A 133 -34.05 5.95 -4.99
CA ALA A 133 -34.99 4.90 -5.31
C ALA A 133 -35.05 3.82 -4.23
N GLY A 134 -33.87 3.35 -3.75
CA GLY A 134 -33.83 2.41 -2.63
C GLY A 134 -34.55 2.95 -1.38
N THR A 135 -34.37 4.23 -1.07
CA THR A 135 -35.05 4.89 0.05
C THR A 135 -36.58 4.95 -0.18
N ALA A 136 -37.00 5.28 -1.38
CA ALA A 136 -38.44 5.34 -1.78
C ALA A 136 -39.11 3.97 -1.67
N TYR A 137 -38.40 2.88 -1.93
CA TYR A 137 -38.87 1.50 -1.71
C TYR A 137 -38.79 1.03 -0.25
N GLY A 138 -38.47 1.92 0.71
CA GLY A 138 -38.45 1.59 2.14
C GLY A 138 -37.21 0.77 2.58
N MET A 139 -36.15 0.75 1.79
CA MET A 139 -34.92 0.06 2.18
C MET A 139 -34.21 0.82 3.30
N SER A 140 -33.74 0.08 4.31
CA SER A 140 -32.89 0.66 5.35
C SER A 140 -31.55 1.13 4.81
N PRO A 141 -30.85 2.08 5.44
CA PRO A 141 -29.53 2.55 5.00
C PRO A 141 -28.50 1.43 4.84
N TRP A 142 -28.53 0.43 5.72
CA TRP A 142 -27.69 -0.76 5.62
C TRP A 142 -28.03 -1.62 4.39
N MET A 143 -29.32 -1.75 4.07
CA MET A 143 -29.77 -2.50 2.91
C MET A 143 -29.38 -1.80 1.61
N ILE A 144 -29.50 -0.46 1.56
CA ILE A 144 -29.05 0.37 0.43
C ILE A 144 -27.53 0.21 0.26
N PHE A 145 -26.77 0.34 1.35
CA PHE A 145 -25.32 0.15 1.29
C PHE A 145 -24.94 -1.23 0.75
N ARG A 146 -25.48 -2.31 1.33
CA ARG A 146 -25.10 -3.68 0.99
C ARG A 146 -25.56 -4.12 -0.40
N ARG A 147 -26.75 -3.69 -0.84
CA ARG A 147 -27.37 -4.19 -2.09
C ARG A 147 -27.19 -3.26 -3.29
N ILE A 148 -27.02 -1.97 -3.06
CA ILE A 148 -26.95 -0.98 -4.14
C ILE A 148 -25.54 -0.34 -4.17
N MET A 149 -25.13 0.34 -3.09
CA MET A 149 -23.91 1.15 -3.09
C MET A 149 -22.65 0.30 -3.17
N PHE A 150 -22.48 -0.67 -2.28
CA PHE A 150 -21.24 -1.46 -2.18
C PHE A 150 -20.92 -2.24 -3.47
N PRO A 151 -21.85 -3.00 -4.10
CA PRO A 151 -21.55 -3.72 -5.33
C PRO A 151 -21.14 -2.80 -6.47
N GLN A 152 -21.81 -1.66 -6.62
CA GLN A 152 -21.52 -0.69 -7.67
C GLN A 152 -20.21 0.05 -7.39
N MET A 153 -20.01 0.52 -6.13
CA MET A 153 -18.76 1.13 -5.71
C MET A 153 -17.56 0.19 -5.97
N MET A 154 -17.67 -1.09 -5.60
CA MET A 154 -16.59 -2.06 -5.82
C MET A 154 -16.26 -2.24 -7.30
N ARG A 155 -17.26 -2.23 -8.17
CA ARG A 155 -17.03 -2.29 -9.61
C ARG A 155 -16.17 -1.11 -10.11
N HIS A 156 -16.41 0.09 -9.59
CA HIS A 156 -15.62 1.28 -9.94
C HIS A 156 -14.27 1.34 -9.22
N ALA A 157 -14.17 0.75 -8.01
CA ALA A 157 -12.95 0.76 -7.21
C ALA A 157 -11.92 -0.28 -7.68
N LEU A 158 -12.36 -1.48 -8.09
CA LEU A 158 -11.47 -2.62 -8.37
C LEU A 158 -10.35 -2.32 -9.36
N PRO A 159 -10.57 -1.65 -10.51
CA PRO A 159 -9.48 -1.32 -11.44
C PRO A 159 -8.42 -0.43 -10.77
N GLY A 160 -8.86 0.55 -9.98
CA GLY A 160 -7.96 1.44 -9.24
C GLY A 160 -7.22 0.74 -8.10
N ILE A 161 -7.89 -0.13 -7.35
CA ILE A 161 -7.28 -0.99 -6.33
C ILE A 161 -6.22 -1.88 -6.96
N GLY A 162 -6.54 -2.51 -8.09
CA GLY A 162 -5.63 -3.37 -8.82
C GLY A 162 -4.39 -2.62 -9.29
N ASN A 163 -4.57 -1.45 -9.88
CA ASN A 163 -3.45 -0.62 -10.29
C ASN A 163 -2.56 -0.21 -9.11
N ASN A 164 -3.16 0.25 -8.00
CA ASN A 164 -2.42 0.61 -6.79
C ASN A 164 -1.66 -0.59 -6.21
N TRP A 165 -2.25 -1.79 -6.21
CA TRP A 165 -1.57 -3.01 -5.79
C TRP A 165 -0.33 -3.30 -6.63
N LEU A 166 -0.45 -3.26 -7.98
CA LEU A 166 0.66 -3.53 -8.90
C LEU A 166 1.80 -2.51 -8.76
N VAL A 167 1.47 -1.25 -8.43
CA VAL A 167 2.48 -0.22 -8.13
C VAL A 167 3.10 -0.47 -6.75
N LEU A 168 2.29 -0.74 -5.72
CA LEU A 168 2.74 -1.02 -4.36
C LEU A 168 3.74 -2.18 -4.33
N VAL A 169 3.45 -3.30 -4.99
CA VAL A 169 4.38 -4.44 -5.08
C VAL A 169 5.76 -4.02 -5.60
N LYS A 170 5.82 -3.14 -6.60
CA LYS A 170 7.10 -2.64 -7.12
C LYS A 170 7.77 -1.63 -6.18
N THR A 171 6.98 -0.86 -5.45
CA THR A 171 7.47 0.13 -4.47
C THR A 171 8.11 -0.55 -3.26
N THR A 172 7.80 -1.82 -2.98
CA THR A 172 8.51 -2.57 -1.91
C THR A 172 10.02 -2.62 -2.12
N ALA A 173 10.52 -2.57 -3.36
CA ALA A 173 11.95 -2.52 -3.62
C ALA A 173 12.66 -1.31 -2.97
N LEU A 174 11.93 -0.23 -2.65
CA LEU A 174 12.49 0.96 -1.99
C LEU A 174 12.92 0.68 -0.55
N VAL A 175 12.34 -0.32 0.12
CA VAL A 175 12.72 -0.66 1.51
C VAL A 175 14.17 -1.16 1.62
N SER A 176 14.74 -1.63 0.52
CA SER A 176 16.18 -1.97 0.44
C SER A 176 17.07 -0.79 0.81
N VAL A 177 16.61 0.45 0.59
CA VAL A 177 17.34 1.68 0.88
C VAL A 177 17.37 1.98 2.39
N ILE A 178 16.31 1.63 3.12
CA ILE A 178 16.25 1.82 4.58
C ILE A 178 16.87 0.66 5.38
N GLY A 179 17.34 -0.37 4.68
CA GLY A 179 18.13 -1.43 5.32
C GLY A 179 17.46 -2.80 5.39
N LEU A 180 16.21 -2.95 4.96
CA LEU A 180 15.54 -4.26 4.97
C LEU A 180 16.23 -5.23 3.98
N ALA A 181 16.49 -6.45 4.45
CA ALA A 181 17.07 -7.53 3.64
C ALA A 181 16.02 -8.18 2.73
N ASP A 182 15.35 -7.37 1.90
CA ASP A 182 14.42 -7.82 0.88
C ASP A 182 15.13 -8.48 -0.31
N MET A 183 14.37 -8.98 -1.28
CA MET A 183 14.91 -9.60 -2.49
C MET A 183 15.87 -8.68 -3.24
N THR A 184 15.57 -7.38 -3.32
CA THR A 184 16.37 -6.39 -4.08
C THR A 184 17.69 -6.12 -3.39
N ARG A 185 17.71 -5.98 -2.06
CA ARG A 185 18.92 -5.78 -1.28
C ARG A 185 19.83 -6.98 -1.34
N LEU A 186 19.30 -8.19 -1.11
CA LEU A 186 20.06 -9.43 -1.18
C LEU A 186 20.69 -9.66 -2.55
N ALA A 187 19.95 -9.35 -3.63
CA ALA A 187 20.49 -9.40 -4.97
C ALA A 187 21.61 -8.36 -5.20
N LYS A 188 21.46 -7.15 -4.65
CA LYS A 188 22.47 -6.09 -4.73
C LYS A 188 23.75 -6.47 -4.00
N GLU A 189 23.65 -7.06 -2.81
CA GLU A 189 24.80 -7.53 -2.03
C GLU A 189 25.53 -8.67 -2.76
N ALA A 190 24.78 -9.66 -3.28
CA ALA A 190 25.34 -10.75 -4.07
C ALA A 190 26.01 -10.26 -5.37
N ALA A 191 25.34 -9.33 -6.07
CA ALA A 191 25.88 -8.70 -7.29
C ALA A 191 27.19 -7.96 -7.03
N GLY A 192 27.31 -7.27 -5.88
CA GLY A 192 28.53 -6.59 -5.48
C GLY A 192 29.65 -7.54 -5.10
N ALA A 193 29.34 -8.65 -4.42
CA ALA A 193 30.32 -9.65 -4.01
C ALA A 193 30.98 -10.38 -5.21
N VAL A 194 30.24 -10.58 -6.30
CA VAL A 194 30.70 -11.32 -7.48
C VAL A 194 31.02 -10.40 -8.67
N ASN A 195 30.67 -9.10 -8.59
CA ASN A 195 30.79 -8.11 -9.68
C ASN A 195 30.00 -8.49 -10.96
N GLU A 196 28.86 -9.19 -10.80
CA GLU A 196 28.00 -9.63 -11.90
C GLU A 196 26.54 -9.13 -11.74
N PRO A 197 26.24 -7.82 -11.84
CA PRO A 197 24.92 -7.27 -11.50
C PRO A 197 23.77 -7.86 -12.33
N PHE A 198 23.95 -8.05 -13.62
CA PHE A 198 22.90 -8.61 -14.49
C PHE A 198 22.49 -10.02 -14.08
N LYS A 199 23.43 -10.84 -13.60
CA LYS A 199 23.17 -12.21 -13.18
C LYS A 199 22.20 -12.29 -12.00
N PHE A 200 22.19 -11.29 -11.12
CA PHE A 200 21.33 -11.24 -9.94
C PHE A 200 20.08 -10.41 -10.15
N PHE A 201 20.14 -9.29 -10.87
CA PHE A 201 18.95 -8.46 -11.09
C PHE A 201 17.96 -9.01 -12.12
N ILE A 202 18.40 -9.80 -13.10
CA ILE A 202 17.49 -10.47 -14.05
C ILE A 202 16.53 -11.44 -13.31
N PRO A 203 16.99 -12.37 -12.46
CA PRO A 203 16.09 -13.20 -11.65
C PRO A 203 15.14 -12.39 -10.78
N VAL A 204 15.60 -11.32 -10.14
CA VAL A 204 14.75 -10.41 -9.34
C VAL A 204 13.64 -9.82 -10.21
N ALA A 205 13.98 -9.30 -11.38
CA ALA A 205 13.00 -8.76 -12.31
C ALA A 205 11.98 -9.82 -12.76
N MET A 206 12.43 -11.05 -12.99
CA MET A 206 11.55 -12.18 -13.34
C MET A 206 10.60 -12.53 -12.20
N VAL A 207 11.05 -12.51 -10.94
CA VAL A 207 10.19 -12.75 -9.77
C VAL A 207 9.15 -11.65 -9.63
N TYR A 208 9.53 -10.36 -9.76
CA TYR A 208 8.55 -9.26 -9.76
C TYR A 208 7.53 -9.41 -10.90
N LEU A 209 7.98 -9.78 -12.09
CA LEU A 209 7.10 -10.02 -13.25
C LEU A 209 6.13 -11.18 -12.97
N LEU A 210 6.60 -12.25 -12.33
CA LEU A 210 5.76 -13.38 -11.95
C LEU A 210 4.69 -12.97 -10.91
N ILE A 211 5.09 -12.26 -9.85
CA ILE A 211 4.18 -11.77 -8.81
C ILE A 211 3.11 -10.86 -9.43
N THR A 212 3.52 -9.91 -10.27
CA THR A 212 2.58 -8.97 -10.90
C THR A 212 1.66 -9.66 -11.90
N SER A 213 2.16 -10.64 -12.68
CA SER A 213 1.34 -11.41 -13.63
C SER A 213 0.29 -12.27 -12.93
N ILE A 214 0.67 -12.97 -11.85
CA ILE A 214 -0.29 -13.75 -11.04
C ILE A 214 -1.33 -12.82 -10.41
N SER A 215 -0.89 -11.69 -9.88
CA SER A 215 -1.78 -10.68 -9.29
C SER A 215 -2.79 -10.15 -10.33
N GLU A 216 -2.34 -9.83 -11.53
CA GLU A 216 -3.19 -9.33 -12.62
C GLU A 216 -4.26 -10.36 -13.03
N LEU A 217 -3.90 -11.64 -13.11
CA LEU A 217 -4.85 -12.71 -13.39
C LEU A 217 -5.93 -12.83 -12.30
N GLY A 218 -5.54 -12.70 -11.03
CA GLY A 218 -6.46 -12.67 -9.89
C GLY A 218 -7.40 -11.46 -9.94
N LEU A 219 -6.85 -10.27 -10.19
CA LEU A 219 -7.59 -9.02 -10.30
C LEU A 219 -8.60 -9.06 -11.45
N LYS A 220 -8.22 -9.53 -12.64
CA LYS A 220 -9.13 -9.68 -13.78
C LYS A 220 -10.30 -10.62 -13.48
N ARG A 221 -10.07 -11.70 -12.71
CA ARG A 221 -11.17 -12.59 -12.27
C ARG A 221 -12.12 -11.87 -11.32
N LEU A 222 -11.57 -11.08 -10.39
CA LEU A 222 -12.36 -10.32 -9.43
C LEU A 222 -13.19 -9.23 -10.13
N GLU A 223 -12.60 -8.49 -11.05
CA GLU A 223 -13.28 -7.49 -11.87
C GLU A 223 -14.45 -8.10 -12.66
N ARG A 224 -14.23 -9.26 -13.29
CA ARG A 224 -15.31 -9.98 -14.02
C ARG A 224 -16.49 -10.34 -13.11
N LYS A 225 -16.22 -10.77 -11.87
CA LYS A 225 -17.25 -11.11 -10.89
C LYS A 225 -18.13 -9.90 -10.54
N PHE A 226 -17.54 -8.73 -10.34
CA PHE A 226 -18.28 -7.51 -9.99
C PHE A 226 -18.87 -6.78 -11.21
N SER A 227 -18.41 -7.08 -12.41
CA SER A 227 -18.95 -6.54 -13.67
C SER A 227 -20.01 -7.44 -14.31
N ALA A 228 -20.36 -8.57 -13.71
CA ALA A 228 -21.36 -9.49 -14.23
C ALA A 228 -22.75 -8.80 -14.30
N GLY A 229 -23.41 -8.91 -15.46
CA GLY A 229 -24.75 -8.37 -15.68
C GLY A 229 -24.80 -6.92 -16.19
N VAL A 230 -23.67 -6.32 -16.57
CA VAL A 230 -23.64 -4.98 -17.16
C VAL A 230 -23.12 -5.03 -18.59
N VAL A 231 -23.95 -4.58 -19.53
CA VAL A 231 -23.55 -4.38 -20.92
C VAL A 231 -22.58 -3.20 -20.97
N ARG A 232 -21.37 -3.43 -21.46
CA ARG A 232 -20.44 -2.34 -21.79
C ARG A 232 -20.96 -1.73 -23.10
N GLY A 233 -21.55 -0.54 -23.02
CA GLY A 233 -21.79 0.29 -24.19
C GLY A 233 -20.49 0.83 -24.75
#